data_53bbd819edd7f7f4ed7706ba60276f7d
#
_entry.id   53bbd819edd7f7f4ed7706ba60276f7d
#
_cell.length_a   1.000
_cell.length_b   1.000
_cell.length_c   1.000
_cell.angle_alpha   90.00
_cell.angle_beta   90.00
_cell.angle_gamma   90.00
#
_symmetry.space_group_name_H-M   'P 1'
#
loop_
_entity.id
_entity.type
_entity.pdbx_description
1 polymer ?
#
loop_
_entity_poly.entity_id
_entity_poly.type
_entity_poly.pdbx_seq_one_letter_code
_entity_poly.pdbx_strand_id
1 'polypeptide(L)'
;MVKLLKGLVLASVVISFTVFGSIAKAADPIRIPVLNWTSQIVMANVMAQIFEEQGFTAELVPAESASRYEAVRIGDLHVAHETWESTMALPFYAAMDKGGLIDAGSHDLITFEEMGFPNWILDEGLCPGLPSWEALKSPECAANFATADSDGKGRWLEGPYEWHTEVMPNRLKGL
;
A
#
# COMPACT_ATOMS: atom_id res chain seq x y z
N MET A 1 76.40 55.40 23.97
CA MET A 1 76.23 53.94 23.88
C MET A 1 74.72 53.63 24.04
N VAL A 2 74.06 53.51 22.96
CA VAL A 2 72.61 53.29 22.91
C VAL A 2 72.37 51.78 22.63
N LYS A 3 71.76 51.09 23.56
CA LYS A 3 71.32 49.70 23.33
C LYS A 3 69.91 49.69 22.78
N LEU A 4 69.79 49.25 21.55
CA LEU A 4 68.54 49.01 20.88
C LEU A 4 67.84 47.81 21.53
N LEU A 5 66.64 48.04 22.10
CA LEU A 5 65.75 46.98 22.53
C LEU A 5 64.85 46.63 21.30
N LYS A 6 65.06 45.47 20.74
CA LYS A 6 64.21 44.94 19.72
C LYS A 6 62.99 44.28 20.42
N GLY A 7 61.84 44.98 20.38
CA GLY A 7 60.58 44.42 20.81
C GLY A 7 60.04 43.45 19.74
N LEU A 8 59.96 42.18 20.10
CA LEU A 8 59.29 41.15 19.28
C LEU A 8 57.80 41.25 19.47
N VAL A 9 57.10 41.78 18.48
CA VAL A 9 55.62 41.75 18.46
C VAL A 9 55.19 40.40 17.92
N LEU A 10 54.74 39.53 18.81
CA LEU A 10 54.06 38.30 18.42
C LEU A 10 52.65 38.69 17.98
N ALA A 11 52.40 38.69 16.68
CA ALA A 11 51.07 38.76 16.13
C ALA A 11 50.39 37.38 16.23
N SER A 12 49.54 37.22 17.24
CA SER A 12 48.65 36.06 17.35
C SER A 12 47.57 36.13 16.33
N VAL A 13 47.68 35.42 15.21
CA VAL A 13 46.62 35.25 14.24
C VAL A 13 45.64 34.21 14.84
N VAL A 14 44.57 34.70 15.42
CA VAL A 14 43.43 33.86 15.81
C VAL A 14 42.65 33.53 14.52
N ILE A 15 42.93 32.37 13.94
CA ILE A 15 42.13 31.80 12.86
C ILE A 15 40.80 31.35 13.50
N SER A 16 39.78 32.22 13.44
CA SER A 16 38.42 31.84 13.75
C SER A 16 37.92 30.91 12.65
N PHE A 17 37.99 29.58 12.89
CA PHE A 17 37.25 28.60 12.12
C PHE A 17 35.78 28.81 12.39
N THR A 18 35.14 29.64 11.61
CA THR A 18 33.67 29.63 11.49
C THR A 18 33.30 28.31 10.84
N VAL A 19 33.02 27.31 11.68
CA VAL A 19 32.32 26.10 11.24
C VAL A 19 30.94 26.56 10.75
N PHE A 20 30.84 26.84 9.45
CA PHE A 20 29.54 26.87 8.81
C PHE A 20 28.99 25.45 8.87
N GLY A 21 28.36 25.12 9.99
CA GLY A 21 27.51 23.95 10.07
C GLY A 21 26.42 24.17 9.02
N SER A 22 26.58 23.52 7.86
CA SER A 22 25.45 23.37 6.95
C SER A 22 24.35 22.74 7.79
N ILE A 23 23.30 23.50 8.06
CA ILE A 23 22.06 22.94 8.58
C ILE A 23 21.59 22.02 7.44
N ALA A 24 21.99 20.75 7.50
CA ALA A 24 21.45 19.75 6.60
C ALA A 24 19.93 19.81 6.82
N LYS A 25 19.21 20.35 5.88
CA LYS A 25 17.75 20.25 5.89
C LYS A 25 17.46 18.75 5.93
N ALA A 26 16.82 18.30 6.99
CA ALA A 26 16.39 16.92 7.04
C ALA A 26 15.60 16.63 5.75
N ALA A 27 15.97 15.57 5.05
CA ALA A 27 15.22 15.16 3.87
C ALA A 27 13.77 14.91 4.30
N ASP A 28 12.82 15.25 3.44
CA ASP A 28 11.43 14.97 3.70
C ASP A 28 11.25 13.44 3.90
N PRO A 29 10.40 13.01 4.82
CA PRO A 29 10.23 11.60 5.12
C PRO A 29 9.68 10.84 3.91
N ILE A 30 10.07 9.57 3.76
CA ILE A 30 9.47 8.66 2.80
C ILE A 30 8.08 8.31 3.31
N ARG A 31 7.04 8.77 2.61
CA ARG A 31 5.64 8.53 2.95
C ARG A 31 5.17 7.21 2.34
N ILE A 32 4.78 6.28 3.20
CA ILE A 32 4.38 4.91 2.87
C ILE A 32 2.89 4.77 3.17
N PRO A 33 2.04 4.36 2.21
CA PRO A 33 0.62 4.18 2.47
C PRO A 33 0.37 3.03 3.45
N VAL A 34 -0.57 3.24 4.36
CA VAL A 34 -1.14 2.18 5.20
C VAL A 34 -2.60 2.02 4.83
N LEU A 35 -2.95 0.86 4.33
CA LEU A 35 -4.31 0.45 4.00
C LEU A 35 -4.90 -0.39 5.14
N ASN A 36 -6.06 -1.00 4.92
CA ASN A 36 -6.84 -1.61 5.99
C ASN A 36 -6.88 -3.14 5.97
N TRP A 37 -5.89 -3.81 5.37
CA TRP A 37 -5.73 -5.28 5.48
C TRP A 37 -4.35 -5.68 6.00
N THR A 38 -4.28 -6.86 6.59
CA THR A 38 -3.15 -7.27 7.44
C THR A 38 -1.82 -7.32 6.71
N SER A 39 -1.73 -7.93 5.52
CA SER A 39 -0.46 -8.06 4.79
C SER A 39 0.11 -6.68 4.47
N GLN A 40 -0.73 -5.77 4.02
CA GLN A 40 -0.33 -4.42 3.66
C GLN A 40 0.16 -3.63 4.88
N ILE A 41 -0.53 -3.73 6.02
CA ILE A 41 -0.11 -3.07 7.26
C ILE A 41 1.26 -3.61 7.71
N VAL A 42 1.46 -4.92 7.68
CA VAL A 42 2.75 -5.54 8.03
C VAL A 42 3.85 -5.07 7.08
N MET A 43 3.61 -5.13 5.77
CA MET A 43 4.60 -4.73 4.77
C MET A 43 4.92 -3.24 4.83
N ALA A 44 3.95 -2.38 5.11
CA ALA A 44 4.21 -0.94 5.30
C ALA A 44 5.20 -0.71 6.46
N ASN A 45 5.03 -1.41 7.57
CA ASN A 45 5.95 -1.32 8.71
C ASN A 45 7.34 -1.90 8.39
N VAL A 46 7.41 -3.01 7.67
CA VAL A 46 8.68 -3.59 7.21
C VAL A 46 9.41 -2.62 6.28
N MET A 47 8.72 -2.03 5.32
CA MET A 47 9.29 -1.03 4.42
C MET A 47 9.80 0.20 5.17
N ALA A 48 9.05 0.68 6.16
CA ALA A 48 9.48 1.79 7.00
C ALA A 48 10.81 1.47 7.70
N GLN A 49 10.93 0.29 8.33
CA GLN A 49 12.17 -0.14 8.98
C GLN A 49 13.34 -0.25 8.00
N ILE A 50 13.11 -0.80 6.80
CA ILE A 50 14.15 -0.90 5.78
C ILE A 50 14.67 0.49 5.39
N PHE A 51 13.79 1.47 5.17
CA PHE A 51 14.19 2.83 4.85
C PHE A 51 14.92 3.51 6.01
N GLU A 52 14.48 3.29 7.25
CA GLU A 52 15.14 3.84 8.44
C GLU A 52 16.54 3.26 8.63
N GLU A 53 16.73 1.95 8.40
CA GLU A 53 18.04 1.30 8.42
C GLU A 53 19.01 1.84 7.34
N GLN A 54 18.46 2.36 6.24
CA GLN A 54 19.25 3.04 5.20
C GLN A 54 19.48 4.54 5.49
N GLY A 55 19.03 5.03 6.64
CA GLY A 55 19.25 6.41 7.07
C GLY A 55 18.20 7.41 6.59
N PHE A 56 17.09 6.95 6.02
CA PHE A 56 15.93 7.80 5.71
C PHE A 56 14.99 7.92 6.91
N THR A 57 14.17 8.95 6.92
CA THR A 57 12.99 8.99 7.80
C THR A 57 11.81 8.38 7.05
N ALA A 58 10.99 7.57 7.73
CA ALA A 58 9.77 7.01 7.16
C ALA A 58 8.53 7.56 7.89
N GLU A 59 7.46 7.75 7.14
CA GLU A 59 6.15 8.16 7.65
C GLU A 59 5.08 7.22 7.11
N LEU A 60 4.32 6.61 8.01
CA LEU A 60 3.18 5.76 7.67
C LEU A 60 1.93 6.64 7.52
N VAL A 61 1.34 6.66 6.33
CA VAL A 61 0.23 7.55 5.98
C VAL A 61 -1.02 6.71 5.66
N PRO A 62 -2.12 6.85 6.40
CA PRO A 62 -3.38 6.20 6.03
C PRO A 62 -3.80 6.60 4.62
N ALA A 63 -4.19 5.64 3.81
CA ALA A 63 -4.57 5.86 2.41
C ALA A 63 -5.70 4.92 1.98
N GLU A 64 -6.37 5.28 0.90
CA GLU A 64 -7.38 4.48 0.22
C GLU A 64 -6.75 3.62 -0.89
N SER A 65 -7.34 2.45 -1.15
CA SER A 65 -6.79 1.46 -2.07
C SER A 65 -6.59 1.98 -3.49
N ALA A 66 -7.57 2.65 -4.07
CA ALA A 66 -7.50 3.11 -5.45
C ALA A 66 -6.73 4.44 -5.60
N SER A 67 -6.95 5.38 -4.70
CA SER A 67 -6.37 6.72 -4.78
C SER A 67 -4.87 6.77 -4.47
N ARG A 68 -4.32 5.74 -3.80
CA ARG A 68 -2.89 5.70 -3.47
C ARG A 68 -1.97 5.79 -4.70
N TYR A 69 -2.38 5.23 -5.85
CA TYR A 69 -1.56 5.28 -7.06
C TYR A 69 -1.42 6.70 -7.60
N GLU A 70 -2.51 7.46 -7.60
CA GLU A 70 -2.46 8.87 -7.95
C GLU A 70 -1.64 9.67 -6.93
N ALA A 71 -1.77 9.38 -5.64
CA ALA A 71 -0.99 10.02 -4.59
C ALA A 71 0.53 9.76 -4.73
N VAL A 72 0.93 8.53 -5.13
CA VAL A 72 2.33 8.25 -5.46
C VAL A 72 2.74 8.99 -6.73
N ARG A 73 1.90 9.03 -7.75
CA ARG A 73 2.19 9.72 -9.01
C ARG A 73 2.47 11.22 -8.83
N ILE A 74 1.74 11.89 -7.95
CA ILE A 74 1.91 13.32 -7.69
C ILE A 74 2.89 13.66 -6.56
N GLY A 75 3.44 12.63 -5.89
CA GLY A 75 4.44 12.78 -4.84
C GLY A 75 3.87 13.01 -3.43
N ASP A 76 2.57 12.84 -3.21
CA ASP A 76 1.96 12.88 -1.88
C ASP A 76 2.32 11.62 -1.07
N LEU A 77 2.49 10.50 -1.75
CA LEU A 77 3.09 9.26 -1.27
C LEU A 77 4.31 8.91 -2.12
N HIS A 78 5.18 8.03 -1.66
CA HIS A 78 6.43 7.72 -2.37
C HIS A 78 6.52 6.28 -2.87
N VAL A 79 5.78 5.35 -2.27
CA VAL A 79 5.79 3.93 -2.65
C VAL A 79 4.41 3.31 -2.46
N ALA A 80 4.03 2.42 -3.34
CA ALA A 80 2.89 1.52 -3.19
C ALA A 80 3.44 0.09 -3.26
N HIS A 81 3.64 -0.54 -2.11
CA HIS A 81 4.40 -1.78 -1.97
C HIS A 81 3.59 -3.06 -2.19
N GLU A 82 2.28 -2.96 -2.33
CA GLU A 82 1.40 -4.11 -2.55
C GLU A 82 0.28 -3.72 -3.50
N THR A 83 0.29 -4.28 -4.70
CA THR A 83 -0.73 -4.06 -5.73
C THR A 83 -1.33 -5.39 -6.16
N TRP A 84 -2.63 -5.56 -5.95
CA TRP A 84 -3.41 -6.71 -6.39
C TRP A 84 -4.02 -6.40 -7.75
N GLU A 85 -3.38 -6.81 -8.82
CA GLU A 85 -3.84 -6.50 -10.18
C GLU A 85 -5.22 -7.08 -10.49
N SER A 86 -5.60 -8.21 -9.85
CA SER A 86 -6.93 -8.80 -10.02
C SER A 86 -8.07 -7.84 -9.70
N THR A 87 -7.86 -6.91 -8.77
CA THR A 87 -8.88 -5.97 -8.28
C THR A 87 -8.52 -4.51 -8.49
N MET A 88 -7.22 -4.18 -8.60
CA MET A 88 -6.71 -2.81 -8.69
C MET A 88 -6.07 -2.46 -10.04
N ALA A 89 -6.19 -3.31 -11.07
CA ALA A 89 -5.60 -3.04 -12.38
C ALA A 89 -6.03 -1.69 -12.96
N LEU A 90 -7.32 -1.37 -12.92
CA LEU A 90 -7.84 -0.14 -13.52
C LEU A 90 -7.22 1.13 -12.92
N PRO A 91 -7.28 1.39 -11.60
CA PRO A 91 -6.66 2.58 -11.02
C PRO A 91 -5.14 2.58 -11.12
N PHE A 92 -4.49 1.41 -11.04
CA PHE A 92 -3.04 1.28 -11.19
C PHE A 92 -2.59 1.68 -12.59
N TYR A 93 -3.11 1.04 -13.63
CA TYR A 93 -2.71 1.35 -15.01
C TYR A 93 -3.15 2.74 -15.45
N ALA A 94 -4.30 3.24 -14.98
CA ALA A 94 -4.71 4.62 -15.25
C ALA A 94 -3.74 5.66 -14.67
N ALA A 95 -3.10 5.36 -13.53
CA ALA A 95 -2.05 6.20 -12.98
C ALA A 95 -0.73 6.04 -13.74
N MET A 96 -0.36 4.81 -14.14
CA MET A 96 0.83 4.51 -14.95
C MET A 96 0.79 5.24 -16.30
N ASP A 97 -0.35 5.22 -16.99
CA ASP A 97 -0.54 5.87 -18.31
C ASP A 97 -0.33 7.37 -18.27
N LYS A 98 -0.60 8.01 -17.13
CA LYS A 98 -0.33 9.45 -16.94
C LYS A 98 1.15 9.78 -16.77
N GLY A 99 2.00 8.78 -16.54
CA GLY A 99 3.42 8.92 -16.23
C GLY A 99 3.67 9.43 -14.80
N GLY A 100 4.94 9.35 -14.37
CA GLY A 100 5.35 9.74 -13.02
C GLY A 100 5.37 8.61 -12.00
N LEU A 101 4.98 7.39 -12.41
CA LEU A 101 5.17 6.16 -11.64
C LEU A 101 6.26 5.29 -12.26
N ILE A 102 6.92 4.52 -11.43
CA ILE A 102 7.85 3.47 -11.84
C ILE A 102 7.31 2.17 -11.28
N ASP A 103 7.05 1.21 -12.15
CA ASP A 103 6.76 -0.16 -11.74
C ASP A 103 8.08 -0.83 -11.34
N ALA A 104 8.21 -1.21 -10.07
CA ALA A 104 9.38 -1.88 -9.54
C ALA A 104 9.37 -3.40 -9.77
N GLY A 105 8.33 -3.91 -10.39
CA GLY A 105 8.14 -5.32 -10.68
C GLY A 105 7.26 -6.05 -9.68
N SER A 106 6.99 -7.32 -9.99
CA SER A 106 6.16 -8.18 -9.15
C SER A 106 6.92 -8.74 -7.95
N HIS A 107 6.20 -9.01 -6.87
CA HIS A 107 6.70 -9.86 -5.80
C HIS A 107 6.88 -11.31 -6.31
N ASP A 108 7.89 -12.03 -5.81
CA ASP A 108 8.10 -13.44 -6.13
C ASP A 108 7.11 -14.37 -5.38
N LEU A 109 5.86 -13.94 -5.32
CA LEU A 109 4.77 -14.64 -4.67
C LEU A 109 3.66 -14.91 -5.68
N ILE A 110 3.20 -16.15 -5.70
CA ILE A 110 1.99 -16.52 -6.44
C ILE A 110 0.81 -16.35 -5.47
N THR A 111 -0.07 -15.43 -5.80
CA THR A 111 -1.28 -15.14 -5.04
C THR A 111 -2.51 -15.31 -5.92
N PHE A 112 -3.67 -15.51 -5.29
CA PHE A 112 -4.95 -15.58 -5.99
C PHE A 112 -6.04 -14.94 -5.15
N GLU A 113 -7.05 -14.41 -5.83
CA GLU A 113 -8.28 -13.89 -5.22
C GLU A 113 -9.45 -14.69 -5.79
N GLU A 114 -10.13 -15.41 -4.93
CA GLU A 114 -11.19 -16.33 -5.32
C GLU A 114 -12.43 -16.17 -4.44
N MET A 115 -13.53 -16.71 -4.93
CA MET A 115 -14.73 -16.91 -4.12
C MET A 115 -14.61 -18.20 -3.31
N GLY A 116 -14.95 -18.11 -2.05
CA GLY A 116 -15.00 -19.27 -1.17
C GLY A 116 -16.41 -19.51 -0.61
N PHE A 117 -16.69 -20.72 -0.26
CA PHE A 117 -17.87 -21.13 0.51
C PHE A 117 -17.50 -22.18 1.55
N PRO A 118 -18.28 -22.37 2.61
CA PRO A 118 -17.98 -23.35 3.63
C PRO A 118 -18.04 -24.79 3.09
N ASN A 119 -17.07 -25.65 3.45
CA ASN A 119 -17.00 -27.03 2.98
C ASN A 119 -18.26 -27.84 3.31
N TRP A 120 -18.92 -27.57 4.43
CA TRP A 120 -20.16 -28.26 4.81
C TRP A 120 -21.30 -28.11 3.78
N ILE A 121 -21.30 -27.06 2.96
CA ILE A 121 -22.24 -26.91 1.84
C ILE A 121 -22.09 -28.05 0.83
N LEU A 122 -20.85 -28.50 0.57
CA LEU A 122 -20.58 -29.66 -0.29
C LEU A 122 -20.87 -30.97 0.43
N ASP A 123 -20.41 -31.10 1.67
CA ASP A 123 -20.52 -32.32 2.45
C ASP A 123 -21.97 -32.75 2.68
N GLU A 124 -22.86 -31.80 2.85
CA GLU A 124 -24.29 -31.98 3.03
C GLU A 124 -25.10 -31.95 1.70
N GLY A 125 -24.44 -31.71 0.56
CA GLY A 125 -25.08 -31.67 -0.75
C GLY A 125 -26.09 -30.51 -0.95
N LEU A 126 -25.94 -29.44 -0.21
CA LEU A 126 -26.91 -28.36 -0.15
C LEU A 126 -26.97 -27.47 -1.40
N CYS A 127 -25.92 -27.52 -2.21
CA CYS A 127 -25.84 -26.75 -3.44
C CYS A 127 -25.27 -27.61 -4.57
N PRO A 128 -26.10 -28.42 -5.24
CA PRO A 128 -25.65 -29.24 -6.36
C PRO A 128 -25.01 -28.41 -7.47
N GLY A 129 -23.86 -28.88 -7.93
CA GLY A 129 -23.09 -28.20 -8.99
C GLY A 129 -21.89 -27.39 -8.51
N LEU A 130 -21.79 -27.07 -7.20
CA LEU A 130 -20.54 -26.54 -6.67
C LEU A 130 -19.38 -27.56 -6.85
N PRO A 131 -18.15 -27.10 -7.11
CA PRO A 131 -17.66 -25.73 -7.01
C PRO A 131 -17.86 -24.85 -8.26
N SER A 132 -18.63 -25.26 -9.26
CA SER A 132 -18.93 -24.38 -10.36
C SER A 132 -19.78 -23.18 -9.89
N TRP A 133 -19.32 -21.96 -10.23
CA TRP A 133 -20.01 -20.74 -9.81
C TRP A 133 -21.44 -20.61 -10.39
N GLU A 134 -21.72 -21.27 -11.52
CA GLU A 134 -23.05 -21.30 -12.13
C GLU A 134 -24.11 -21.92 -11.20
N ALA A 135 -23.69 -22.79 -10.29
CA ALA A 135 -24.59 -23.36 -9.29
C ALA A 135 -25.24 -22.29 -8.40
N LEU A 136 -24.55 -21.21 -8.14
CA LEU A 136 -25.04 -20.09 -7.33
C LEU A 136 -26.25 -19.37 -7.97
N LYS A 137 -26.49 -19.56 -9.27
CA LYS A 137 -27.66 -19.03 -9.97
C LYS A 137 -28.96 -19.79 -9.65
N SER A 138 -28.82 -21.01 -9.12
CA SER A 138 -29.98 -21.78 -8.71
C SER A 138 -30.63 -21.17 -7.46
N PRO A 139 -31.97 -20.93 -7.47
CA PRO A 139 -32.67 -20.45 -6.28
C PRO A 139 -32.52 -21.40 -5.08
N GLU A 140 -32.44 -22.71 -5.32
CA GLU A 140 -32.23 -23.72 -4.30
C GLU A 140 -30.86 -23.56 -3.64
N CYS A 141 -29.80 -23.38 -4.42
CA CYS A 141 -28.48 -23.11 -3.91
C CYS A 141 -28.41 -21.76 -3.19
N ALA A 142 -28.94 -20.70 -3.79
CA ALA A 142 -28.94 -19.37 -3.21
C ALA A 142 -29.65 -19.30 -1.85
N ALA A 143 -30.71 -20.10 -1.66
CA ALA A 143 -31.44 -20.17 -0.39
C ALA A 143 -30.58 -20.64 0.77
N ASN A 144 -29.56 -21.50 0.53
CA ASN A 144 -28.64 -21.97 1.57
C ASN A 144 -27.66 -20.88 2.05
N PHE A 145 -27.53 -19.81 1.30
CA PHE A 145 -26.72 -18.63 1.66
C PHE A 145 -27.60 -17.46 2.11
N ALA A 146 -28.91 -17.66 2.24
CA ALA A 146 -29.82 -16.61 2.67
C ALA A 146 -29.64 -16.29 4.17
N THR A 147 -29.78 -15.03 4.51
CA THR A 147 -29.78 -14.51 5.88
C THR A 147 -31.09 -13.77 6.14
N ALA A 148 -31.37 -13.44 7.40
CA ALA A 148 -32.61 -12.76 7.78
C ALA A 148 -32.82 -11.41 7.07
N ASP A 149 -31.74 -10.77 6.65
CA ASP A 149 -31.71 -9.46 5.98
C ASP A 149 -31.55 -9.54 4.45
N SER A 150 -31.49 -10.75 3.87
CA SER A 150 -31.27 -10.93 2.42
C SER A 150 -32.58 -11.16 1.60
N ASP A 151 -33.73 -11.09 2.24
CA ASP A 151 -35.04 -11.25 1.62
C ASP A 151 -35.17 -12.54 0.74
N GLY A 152 -34.64 -13.65 1.29
CA GLY A 152 -34.63 -14.95 0.64
C GLY A 152 -33.62 -15.12 -0.48
N LYS A 153 -32.81 -14.12 -0.78
CA LYS A 153 -31.70 -14.21 -1.72
C LYS A 153 -30.45 -14.68 -1.01
N GLY A 154 -29.56 -15.32 -1.73
CA GLY A 154 -28.23 -15.66 -1.22
C GLY A 154 -27.47 -14.39 -0.86
N ARG A 155 -26.84 -14.39 0.33
CA ARG A 155 -26.01 -13.29 0.76
C ARG A 155 -24.60 -13.47 0.25
N TRP A 156 -24.08 -12.48 -0.43
CA TRP A 156 -22.69 -12.36 -0.77
C TRP A 156 -21.94 -11.65 0.35
N LEU A 157 -20.94 -12.32 0.95
CA LEU A 157 -20.08 -11.71 1.95
C LEU A 157 -18.79 -11.24 1.27
N GLU A 158 -18.45 -9.99 1.48
CA GLU A 158 -17.39 -9.31 0.78
C GLU A 158 -16.62 -8.37 1.72
N GLY A 159 -15.40 -8.00 1.35
CA GLY A 159 -14.63 -6.97 2.02
C GLY A 159 -15.14 -5.54 1.71
N PRO A 160 -14.48 -4.52 2.29
CA PRO A 160 -14.80 -3.13 2.02
C PRO A 160 -14.77 -2.81 0.52
N TYR A 161 -15.67 -1.95 0.06
CA TYR A 161 -15.80 -1.60 -1.36
C TYR A 161 -14.51 -1.07 -1.99
N GLU A 162 -13.71 -0.33 -1.24
CA GLU A 162 -12.42 0.22 -1.67
C GLU A 162 -11.36 -0.85 -2.04
N TRP A 163 -11.59 -2.12 -1.67
CA TRP A 163 -10.66 -3.19 -2.02
C TRP A 163 -10.78 -3.65 -3.48
N HIS A 164 -11.94 -3.47 -4.10
CA HIS A 164 -12.24 -4.12 -5.38
C HIS A 164 -13.09 -3.30 -6.36
N THR A 165 -13.43 -2.09 -6.03
CA THR A 165 -14.13 -1.11 -6.87
C THR A 165 -15.16 -1.70 -7.84
N GLU A 166 -14.77 -2.03 -9.09
CA GLU A 166 -15.71 -2.49 -10.13
C GLU A 166 -15.77 -4.02 -10.29
N VAL A 167 -14.76 -4.75 -9.79
CA VAL A 167 -14.65 -6.20 -10.06
C VAL A 167 -15.81 -6.96 -9.42
N MET A 168 -16.12 -6.70 -8.17
CA MET A 168 -17.19 -7.41 -7.47
C MET A 168 -18.59 -7.04 -7.96
N PRO A 169 -18.94 -5.77 -8.17
CA PRO A 169 -20.19 -5.43 -8.82
C PRO A 169 -20.39 -6.12 -10.17
N ASN A 170 -19.32 -6.30 -10.96
CA ASN A 170 -19.39 -7.01 -12.22
C ASN A 170 -19.55 -8.53 -12.07
N ARG A 171 -18.89 -9.14 -11.07
CA ARG A 171 -19.11 -10.55 -10.71
C ARG A 171 -20.55 -10.80 -10.29
N LEU A 172 -21.13 -9.96 -9.43
CA LEU A 172 -22.52 -10.06 -8.99
C LEU A 172 -23.53 -9.88 -10.11
N LYS A 173 -23.25 -9.07 -11.13
CA LYS A 173 -24.11 -8.96 -12.32
C LYS A 173 -24.11 -10.24 -13.17
N GLY A 174 -23.10 -11.08 -13.04
CA GLY A 174 -23.01 -12.38 -13.72
C GLY A 174 -23.81 -13.48 -13.04
N LEU A 175 -24.15 -13.33 -11.74
CA LEU A 175 -25.04 -14.21 -10.97
C LEU A 175 -26.50 -13.82 -11.14
#